data_b8ddb0264f3689279e541028fa40d079
#
_entry.id   b8ddb0264f3689279e541028fa40d079
#
_cell.length_a   1.000
_cell.length_b   1.000
_cell.length_c   1.000
_cell.angle_alpha   90.00
_cell.angle_beta   90.00
_cell.angle_gamma   90.00
#
_symmetry.space_group_name_H-M   'P 1'
#
loop_
_entity.id
_entity.type
_entity.pdbx_description
1 polymer ?
#
loop_
_entity_poly.entity_id
_entity_poly.type
_entity_poly.pdbx_seq_one_letter_code
_entity_poly.pdbx_strand_id
1 'polypeptide(L)'
;MAPQRKALRDWLYLFIISIQLFGMLALDLVSFYPKALYAHPSSPLHFLLTLRNFYVSSTGDPFFAQDSPHQPWFDIFLCIEALVQLPLAAYLVSQLASSSNKPTSGPAELAGLAFGCVTFMGAAACCAELWHMGEDVVSADKKGPLLYGTYLPFAVIPAVLAVDMSLRLLPRVQQSDAKAKTQ
;
A
#
# COMPACT_ATOMS: atom_id res chain seq x y z
N MET A 1 1.35 24.11 -28.56
CA MET A 1 1.89 23.18 -27.53
C MET A 1 1.12 21.88 -27.64
N ALA A 2 1.80 20.76 -27.91
CA ALA A 2 1.15 19.44 -27.93
C ALA A 2 0.62 19.14 -26.53
N PRO A 3 -0.58 18.51 -26.41
CA PRO A 3 -1.12 18.13 -25.12
C PRO A 3 -0.17 17.15 -24.47
N GLN A 4 0.40 17.49 -23.29
CA GLN A 4 1.23 16.58 -22.52
C GLN A 4 0.34 15.44 -22.04
N ARG A 5 0.49 14.28 -22.65
CA ARG A 5 -0.23 13.08 -22.21
C ARG A 5 0.35 12.62 -20.87
N LYS A 6 -0.55 12.17 -19.98
CA LYS A 6 -0.18 11.52 -18.74
C LYS A 6 0.77 10.35 -19.02
N ALA A 7 1.87 10.26 -18.28
CA ALA A 7 2.86 9.22 -18.50
C ALA A 7 2.25 7.82 -18.21
N LEU A 8 2.64 6.81 -18.99
CA LEU A 8 2.17 5.42 -18.78
C LEU A 8 2.43 4.93 -17.36
N ARG A 9 3.56 5.33 -16.77
CA ARG A 9 3.91 5.00 -15.39
C ARG A 9 2.90 5.55 -14.35
N ASP A 10 2.27 6.71 -14.61
CA ASP A 10 1.28 7.26 -13.69
C ASP A 10 -0.04 6.47 -13.72
N TRP A 11 -0.38 5.87 -14.86
CA TRP A 11 -1.49 4.92 -14.99
C TRP A 11 -1.18 3.61 -14.24
N LEU A 12 0.06 3.14 -14.33
CA LEU A 12 0.50 1.96 -13.59
C LEU A 12 0.43 2.20 -12.08
N TYR A 13 0.92 3.36 -11.61
CA TYR A 13 0.81 3.74 -10.19
C TYR A 13 -0.64 3.88 -9.75
N LEU A 14 -1.49 4.50 -10.55
CA LEU A 14 -2.92 4.58 -10.24
C LEU A 14 -3.52 3.19 -10.04
N PHE A 15 -3.26 2.27 -10.96
CA PHE A 15 -3.78 0.89 -10.88
C PHE A 15 -3.30 0.19 -9.61
N ILE A 16 -1.99 0.23 -9.34
CA ILE A 16 -1.38 -0.47 -8.19
C ILE A 16 -1.85 0.15 -6.86
N ILE A 17 -1.84 1.48 -6.73
CA ILE A 17 -2.29 2.15 -5.50
C ILE A 17 -3.79 1.92 -5.27
N SER A 18 -4.60 1.81 -6.34
CA SER A 18 -6.02 1.47 -6.21
C SER A 18 -6.23 0.05 -5.68
N ILE A 19 -5.42 -0.93 -6.13
CA ILE A 19 -5.45 -2.29 -5.59
C ILE A 19 -5.02 -2.28 -4.12
N GLN A 20 -3.96 -1.57 -3.77
CA GLN A 20 -3.51 -1.43 -2.38
C GLN A 20 -4.59 -0.79 -1.51
N LEU A 21 -5.19 0.31 -1.96
CA LEU A 21 -6.29 0.97 -1.25
C LEU A 21 -7.48 0.01 -1.01
N PHE A 22 -7.82 -0.79 -2.01
CA PHE A 22 -8.86 -1.82 -1.85
C PHE A 22 -8.44 -2.89 -0.83
N GLY A 23 -7.20 -3.39 -0.89
CA GLY A 23 -6.66 -4.36 0.07
C GLY A 23 -6.72 -3.85 1.51
N MET A 24 -6.23 -2.62 1.74
CA MET A 24 -6.32 -1.95 3.05
C MET A 24 -7.75 -1.94 3.59
N LEU A 25 -8.72 -1.54 2.78
CA LEU A 25 -10.12 -1.42 3.22
C LEU A 25 -10.82 -2.78 3.36
N ALA A 26 -10.46 -3.76 2.54
CA ALA A 26 -11.19 -5.02 2.44
C ALA A 26 -10.58 -6.16 3.26
N LEU A 27 -9.28 -6.08 3.59
CA LEU A 27 -8.55 -7.13 4.31
C LEU A 27 -7.86 -6.60 5.56
N ASP A 28 -6.97 -5.62 5.40
CA ASP A 28 -6.00 -5.24 6.42
C ASP A 28 -6.68 -4.54 7.61
N LEU A 29 -7.52 -3.54 7.34
CA LEU A 29 -8.14 -2.67 8.33
C LEU A 29 -9.50 -3.16 8.84
N VAL A 30 -9.98 -4.32 8.41
CA VAL A 30 -11.29 -4.85 8.83
C VAL A 30 -11.39 -5.01 10.35
N SER A 31 -10.29 -5.35 11.02
CA SER A 31 -10.22 -5.48 12.48
C SER A 31 -10.45 -4.14 13.23
N PHE A 32 -10.23 -3.01 12.58
CA PHE A 32 -10.46 -1.67 13.14
C PHE A 32 -11.92 -1.19 12.98
N TYR A 33 -12.71 -1.88 12.16
CA TYR A 33 -14.11 -1.49 11.98
C TYR A 33 -14.95 -1.82 13.22
N PRO A 34 -15.99 -1.03 13.50
CA PRO A 34 -16.95 -1.38 14.54
C PRO A 34 -17.54 -2.77 14.29
N LYS A 35 -17.48 -3.64 15.30
CA LYS A 35 -17.97 -5.04 15.20
C LYS A 35 -19.41 -5.14 14.71
N ALA A 36 -20.26 -4.15 15.05
CA ALA A 36 -21.64 -4.09 14.57
C ALA A 36 -21.78 -4.08 13.06
N LEU A 37 -20.75 -3.59 12.32
CA LEU A 37 -20.79 -3.51 10.86
C LEU A 37 -20.44 -4.82 10.15
N TYR A 38 -19.74 -5.75 10.80
CA TYR A 38 -19.24 -6.96 10.10
C TYR A 38 -19.43 -8.28 10.86
N ALA A 39 -19.59 -8.26 12.21
CA ALA A 39 -19.53 -9.50 12.98
C ALA A 39 -20.76 -10.41 12.82
N HIS A 40 -21.95 -9.85 12.63
CA HIS A 40 -23.18 -10.64 12.48
C HIS A 40 -23.46 -10.95 11.01
N PRO A 41 -24.00 -12.15 10.66
CA PRO A 41 -24.30 -12.51 9.27
C PRO A 41 -25.20 -11.53 8.52
N SER A 42 -26.07 -10.81 9.23
CA SER A 42 -26.93 -9.76 8.65
C SER A 42 -26.28 -8.38 8.56
N SER A 43 -25.03 -8.23 9.02
CA SER A 43 -24.32 -6.96 8.98
C SER A 43 -23.91 -6.59 7.57
N PRO A 44 -23.94 -5.29 7.19
CA PRO A 44 -23.70 -4.86 5.80
C PRO A 44 -22.30 -5.18 5.27
N LEU A 45 -21.30 -5.28 6.15
CA LEU A 45 -19.91 -5.60 5.80
C LEU A 45 -19.50 -7.03 6.16
N HIS A 46 -20.46 -7.93 6.47
CA HIS A 46 -20.14 -9.32 6.82
C HIS A 46 -19.38 -10.05 5.71
N PHE A 47 -19.60 -9.67 4.45
CA PHE A 47 -18.88 -10.24 3.32
C PHE A 47 -17.35 -10.04 3.39
N LEU A 48 -16.85 -9.03 4.13
CA LEU A 48 -15.42 -8.80 4.33
C LEU A 48 -14.79 -9.94 5.14
N LEU A 49 -15.51 -10.51 6.13
CA LEU A 49 -15.03 -11.71 6.84
C LEU A 49 -14.96 -12.91 5.89
N THR A 50 -15.96 -13.09 5.04
CA THR A 50 -15.95 -14.16 4.05
C THR A 50 -14.78 -14.00 3.08
N LEU A 51 -14.51 -12.77 2.61
CA LEU A 51 -13.39 -12.45 1.74
C LEU A 51 -12.05 -12.73 2.44
N ARG A 52 -11.89 -12.27 3.68
CA ARG A 52 -10.68 -12.51 4.49
C ARG A 52 -10.44 -14.00 4.72
N ASN A 53 -11.47 -14.74 5.10
CA ASN A 53 -11.38 -16.20 5.32
C ASN A 53 -11.02 -16.93 4.02
N PHE A 54 -11.60 -16.53 2.89
CA PHE A 54 -11.24 -17.06 1.58
C PHE A 54 -9.78 -16.76 1.24
N TYR A 55 -9.31 -15.55 1.46
CA TYR A 55 -7.92 -15.17 1.26
C TYR A 55 -6.97 -16.03 2.09
N VAL A 56 -7.19 -16.11 3.41
CA VAL A 56 -6.36 -16.89 4.34
C VAL A 56 -6.36 -18.37 3.98
N SER A 57 -7.51 -18.96 3.69
CA SER A 57 -7.60 -20.39 3.33
C SER A 57 -6.87 -20.69 2.02
N SER A 58 -6.90 -19.77 1.07
CA SER A 58 -6.26 -19.92 -0.23
C SER A 58 -4.75 -19.74 -0.17
N THR A 59 -4.29 -18.69 0.53
CA THR A 59 -2.88 -18.30 0.59
C THR A 59 -2.11 -18.92 1.75
N GLY A 60 -2.79 -19.23 2.86
CA GLY A 60 -2.16 -19.62 4.13
C GLY A 60 -1.42 -18.46 4.80
N ASP A 61 -1.84 -17.23 4.56
CA ASP A 61 -1.19 -16.03 5.08
C ASP A 61 -1.27 -15.98 6.62
N PRO A 62 -0.12 -16.07 7.33
CA PRO A 62 -0.10 -16.12 8.79
C PRO A 62 -0.44 -14.78 9.44
N PHE A 63 -0.23 -13.66 8.74
CA PHE A 63 -0.51 -12.32 9.28
C PHE A 63 -2.01 -12.04 9.39
N PHE A 64 -2.84 -12.78 8.66
CA PHE A 64 -4.30 -12.64 8.67
C PHE A 64 -5.02 -13.84 9.31
N ALA A 65 -4.28 -14.89 9.75
CA ALA A 65 -4.85 -16.03 10.43
C ALA A 65 -5.46 -15.61 11.79
N GLN A 66 -6.68 -16.08 12.07
CA GLN A 66 -7.46 -15.64 13.23
C GLN A 66 -6.84 -16.06 14.59
N ASP A 67 -6.09 -17.15 14.58
CA ASP A 67 -5.52 -17.77 15.79
C ASP A 67 -4.04 -17.40 16.04
N SER A 68 -3.43 -16.63 15.17
CA SER A 68 -2.05 -16.17 15.35
C SER A 68 -2.04 -14.83 16.07
N PRO A 69 -1.48 -14.74 17.27
CA PRO A 69 -1.27 -13.44 17.90
C PRO A 69 -0.30 -12.63 17.03
N HIS A 70 -0.75 -11.45 16.61
CA HIS A 70 0.11 -10.55 15.85
C HIS A 70 1.32 -10.17 16.69
N GLN A 71 2.46 -10.09 16.04
CA GLN A 71 3.63 -9.49 16.66
C GLN A 71 3.39 -7.98 16.87
N PRO A 72 3.84 -7.38 17.99
CA PRO A 72 3.58 -5.97 18.28
C PRO A 72 4.00 -4.99 17.16
N TRP A 73 5.03 -5.33 16.40
CA TRP A 73 5.47 -4.53 15.26
C TRP A 73 4.42 -4.50 14.14
N PHE A 74 3.73 -5.61 13.90
CA PHE A 74 2.69 -5.70 12.88
C PHE A 74 1.48 -4.82 13.23
N ASP A 75 1.05 -4.84 14.49
CA ASP A 75 -0.03 -3.96 14.96
C ASP A 75 0.31 -2.48 14.79
N ILE A 76 1.58 -2.09 15.03
CA ILE A 76 2.05 -0.72 14.78
C ILE A 76 1.95 -0.40 13.29
N PHE A 77 2.37 -1.29 12.40
CA PHE A 77 2.24 -1.07 10.96
C PHE A 77 0.79 -0.97 10.50
N LEU A 78 -0.12 -1.76 11.05
CA LEU A 78 -1.56 -1.60 10.79
C LEU A 78 -2.09 -0.22 11.23
N CYS A 79 -1.64 0.29 12.38
CA CYS A 79 -1.98 1.64 12.81
C CYS A 79 -1.43 2.71 11.85
N ILE A 80 -0.17 2.56 11.40
CA ILE A 80 0.45 3.46 10.41
C ILE A 80 -0.31 3.37 9.08
N GLU A 81 -0.73 2.18 8.70
CA GLU A 81 -1.54 1.97 7.49
C GLU A 81 -2.86 2.72 7.57
N ALA A 82 -3.58 2.60 8.67
CA ALA A 82 -4.85 3.30 8.88
C ALA A 82 -4.70 4.82 8.91
N LEU A 83 -3.67 5.33 9.60
CA LEU A 83 -3.53 6.76 9.88
C LEU A 83 -2.72 7.53 8.82
N VAL A 84 -1.82 6.86 8.12
CA VAL A 84 -0.88 7.48 7.17
C VAL A 84 -1.08 6.94 5.76
N GLN A 85 -0.98 5.62 5.55
CA GLN A 85 -1.02 5.06 4.20
C GLN A 85 -2.40 5.20 3.55
N LEU A 86 -3.47 4.92 4.30
CA LEU A 86 -4.84 5.02 3.79
C LEU A 86 -5.20 6.43 3.28
N PRO A 87 -5.00 7.52 4.05
CA PRO A 87 -5.26 8.87 3.54
C PRO A 87 -4.33 9.26 2.38
N LEU A 88 -3.06 8.84 2.40
CA LEU A 88 -2.14 9.10 1.29
C LEU A 88 -2.56 8.34 0.03
N ALA A 89 -2.96 7.07 0.14
CA ALA A 89 -3.45 6.27 -0.99
C ALA A 89 -4.71 6.90 -1.60
N ALA A 90 -5.68 7.28 -0.78
CA ALA A 90 -6.91 7.93 -1.23
C ALA A 90 -6.62 9.26 -1.96
N TYR A 91 -5.71 10.07 -1.40
CA TYR A 91 -5.26 11.30 -2.03
C TYR A 91 -4.57 11.03 -3.38
N LEU A 92 -3.63 10.07 -3.42
CA LEU A 92 -2.90 9.71 -4.65
C LEU A 92 -3.83 9.18 -5.72
N VAL A 93 -4.77 8.29 -5.39
CA VAL A 93 -5.78 7.79 -6.33
C VAL A 93 -6.57 8.96 -6.90
N SER A 94 -7.04 9.91 -6.08
CA SER A 94 -7.78 11.09 -6.55
C SER A 94 -6.96 11.97 -7.50
N GLN A 95 -5.68 12.21 -7.19
CA GLN A 95 -4.78 13.01 -8.03
C GLN A 95 -4.41 12.30 -9.33
N LEU A 96 -4.12 11.00 -9.24
CA LEU A 96 -3.76 10.20 -10.39
C LEU A 96 -4.97 9.84 -11.27
N ALA A 97 -6.18 9.73 -10.74
CA ALA A 97 -7.40 9.50 -11.52
C ALA A 97 -7.88 10.75 -12.27
N SER A 98 -7.46 11.94 -11.83
CA SER A 98 -7.84 13.19 -12.51
C SER A 98 -7.48 13.13 -13.99
N SER A 99 -8.48 13.40 -14.85
CA SER A 99 -8.37 13.32 -16.31
C SER A 99 -7.58 14.46 -16.95
N SER A 100 -7.00 15.36 -16.15
CA SER A 100 -6.12 16.39 -16.70
C SER A 100 -4.85 15.73 -17.26
N ASN A 101 -4.57 15.95 -18.53
CA ASN A 101 -3.31 15.55 -19.19
C ASN A 101 -2.09 16.30 -18.64
N LYS A 102 -2.13 16.74 -17.38
CA LYS A 102 -1.06 17.46 -16.72
C LYS A 102 -0.14 16.48 -15.97
N PRO A 103 1.16 16.78 -15.87
CA PRO A 103 2.06 16.04 -15.01
C PRO A 103 1.58 16.12 -13.54
N THR A 104 2.00 15.16 -12.73
CA THR A 104 1.73 15.15 -11.29
C THR A 104 2.15 16.47 -10.62
N SER A 105 1.38 16.92 -9.64
CA SER A 105 1.71 18.11 -8.86
C SER A 105 2.80 17.84 -7.83
N GLY A 106 3.54 18.84 -7.38
CA GLY A 106 4.54 18.70 -6.31
C GLY A 106 3.98 18.07 -5.03
N PRO A 107 2.80 18.48 -4.53
CA PRO A 107 2.15 17.80 -3.40
C PRO A 107 1.83 16.31 -3.66
N ALA A 108 1.43 15.95 -4.88
CA ALA A 108 1.18 14.55 -5.23
C ALA A 108 2.49 13.75 -5.29
N GLU A 109 3.57 14.34 -5.78
CA GLU A 109 4.91 13.72 -5.80
C GLU A 109 5.44 13.52 -4.38
N LEU A 110 5.25 14.49 -3.48
CA LEU A 110 5.62 14.37 -2.06
C LEU A 110 4.79 13.29 -1.36
N ALA A 111 3.49 13.25 -1.60
CA ALA A 111 2.61 12.21 -1.06
C ALA A 111 2.99 10.82 -1.57
N GLY A 112 3.33 10.71 -2.87
CA GLY A 112 3.79 9.45 -3.46
C GLY A 112 5.13 8.98 -2.90
N LEU A 113 6.06 9.89 -2.64
CA LEU A 113 7.31 9.59 -1.95
C LEU A 113 7.05 9.06 -0.53
N ALA A 114 6.25 9.77 0.27
CA ALA A 114 5.92 9.36 1.64
C ALA A 114 5.20 8.00 1.66
N PHE A 115 4.17 7.84 0.82
CA PHE A 115 3.43 6.58 0.69
C PHE A 115 4.35 5.43 0.30
N GLY A 116 5.19 5.62 -0.72
CA GLY A 116 6.12 4.60 -1.19
C GLY A 116 7.13 4.16 -0.12
N CYS A 117 7.70 5.12 0.64
CA CYS A 117 8.62 4.80 1.72
C CYS A 117 7.95 4.00 2.84
N VAL A 118 6.79 4.43 3.31
CA VAL A 118 6.09 3.78 4.44
C VAL A 118 5.60 2.38 4.04
N THR A 119 5.02 2.24 2.84
CA THR A 119 4.55 0.94 2.34
C THR A 119 5.71 -0.02 2.12
N PHE A 120 6.82 0.45 1.55
CA PHE A 120 8.04 -0.37 1.41
C PHE A 120 8.53 -0.91 2.76
N MET A 121 8.60 -0.06 3.79
CA MET A 121 9.10 -0.47 5.11
C MET A 121 8.22 -1.57 5.72
N GLY A 122 6.89 -1.42 5.70
CA GLY A 122 5.96 -2.42 6.21
C GLY A 122 6.05 -3.75 5.44
N ALA A 123 6.01 -3.68 4.11
CA ALA A 123 6.10 -4.88 3.28
C ALA A 123 7.46 -5.59 3.40
N ALA A 124 8.56 -4.83 3.53
CA ALA A 124 9.90 -5.39 3.76
C ALA A 124 9.99 -6.11 5.11
N ALA A 125 9.38 -5.56 6.16
CA ALA A 125 9.29 -6.22 7.46
C ALA A 125 8.51 -7.53 7.37
N CYS A 126 7.36 -7.55 6.67
CA CYS A 126 6.60 -8.78 6.42
C CYS A 126 7.41 -9.80 5.61
N CYS A 127 8.13 -9.37 4.58
CA CYS A 127 9.02 -10.26 3.81
C CYS A 127 10.10 -10.90 4.70
N ALA A 128 10.74 -10.10 5.55
CA ALA A 128 11.78 -10.58 6.45
C ALA A 128 11.22 -11.59 7.47
N GLU A 129 10.09 -11.28 8.06
CA GLU A 129 9.41 -12.20 9.00
C GLU A 129 9.00 -13.50 8.31
N LEU A 130 8.32 -13.40 7.16
CA LEU A 130 7.89 -14.57 6.39
C LEU A 130 9.08 -15.44 5.95
N TRP A 131 10.22 -14.81 5.60
CA TRP A 131 11.44 -15.57 5.26
C TRP A 131 11.93 -16.46 6.41
N HIS A 132 11.81 -15.98 7.65
CA HIS A 132 12.29 -16.68 8.84
C HIS A 132 11.25 -17.63 9.46
N MET A 133 9.97 -17.54 9.08
CA MET A 133 8.94 -18.47 9.56
C MET A 133 9.24 -19.92 9.17
N GLY A 134 9.05 -20.84 10.10
CA GLY A 134 9.19 -22.29 9.87
C GLY A 134 7.98 -22.90 9.18
N GLU A 135 8.09 -24.18 8.83
CA GLU A 135 7.01 -24.95 8.17
C GLU A 135 5.82 -25.23 9.12
N ASP A 136 6.03 -25.07 10.40
CA ASP A 136 5.00 -25.14 11.45
C ASP A 136 4.02 -23.95 11.39
N VAL A 137 4.46 -22.82 10.82
CA VAL A 137 3.64 -21.61 10.66
C VAL A 137 3.11 -21.48 9.23
N VAL A 138 3.99 -21.65 8.24
CA VAL A 138 3.63 -21.56 6.81
C VAL A 138 4.21 -22.75 6.06
N SER A 139 3.34 -23.56 5.46
CA SER A 139 3.77 -24.74 4.69
C SER A 139 4.68 -24.35 3.51
N ALA A 140 5.66 -25.20 3.20
CA ALA A 140 6.68 -24.95 2.19
C ALA A 140 6.10 -24.61 0.80
N ASP A 141 4.98 -25.25 0.43
CA ASP A 141 4.29 -25.03 -0.84
C ASP A 141 3.63 -23.65 -0.95
N LYS A 142 3.21 -23.06 0.18
CA LYS A 142 2.56 -21.74 0.25
C LYS A 142 3.54 -20.59 0.48
N LYS A 143 4.64 -20.84 1.18
CA LYS A 143 5.63 -19.82 1.55
C LYS A 143 6.21 -19.11 0.33
N GLY A 144 6.60 -19.84 -0.71
CA GLY A 144 7.15 -19.28 -1.94
C GLY A 144 6.19 -18.36 -2.68
N PRO A 145 4.99 -18.82 -3.05
CA PRO A 145 3.96 -17.98 -3.67
C PRO A 145 3.59 -16.76 -2.84
N LEU A 146 3.48 -16.89 -1.52
CA LEU A 146 3.15 -15.79 -0.62
C LEU A 146 4.26 -14.74 -0.59
N LEU A 147 5.52 -15.16 -0.42
CA LEU A 147 6.66 -14.27 -0.37
C LEU A 147 6.90 -13.57 -1.71
N TYR A 148 7.04 -14.33 -2.79
CA TYR A 148 7.43 -13.78 -4.09
C TYR A 148 6.25 -13.27 -4.92
N GLY A 149 5.05 -13.81 -4.73
CA GLY A 149 3.86 -13.43 -5.48
C GLY A 149 3.03 -12.33 -4.80
N THR A 150 3.12 -12.22 -3.47
CA THR A 150 2.34 -11.24 -2.72
C THR A 150 3.25 -10.18 -2.08
N TYR A 151 4.05 -10.52 -1.07
CA TYR A 151 4.75 -9.53 -0.24
C TYR A 151 5.88 -8.81 -0.97
N LEU A 152 6.72 -9.52 -1.71
CA LEU A 152 7.86 -8.92 -2.42
C LEU A 152 7.45 -7.89 -3.48
N PRO A 153 6.42 -8.10 -4.31
CA PRO A 153 5.91 -7.06 -5.20
C PRO A 153 5.44 -5.81 -4.45
N PHE A 154 4.76 -5.98 -3.31
CA PHE A 154 4.33 -4.87 -2.46
C PHE A 154 5.47 -4.17 -1.70
N ALA A 155 6.65 -4.76 -1.63
CA ALA A 155 7.87 -4.09 -1.18
C ALA A 155 8.55 -3.35 -2.35
N VAL A 156 8.79 -4.03 -3.48
CA VAL A 156 9.59 -3.49 -4.60
C VAL A 156 8.86 -2.34 -5.31
N ILE A 157 7.57 -2.48 -5.60
CA ILE A 157 6.85 -1.47 -6.38
C ILE A 157 6.73 -0.14 -5.63
N PRO A 158 6.38 -0.08 -4.33
CA PRO A 158 6.41 1.16 -3.56
C PRO A 158 7.81 1.77 -3.42
N ALA A 159 8.86 0.96 -3.32
CA ALA A 159 10.24 1.46 -3.34
C ALA A 159 10.56 2.17 -4.67
N VAL A 160 10.18 1.57 -5.80
CA VAL A 160 10.33 2.20 -7.12
C VAL A 160 9.50 3.48 -7.23
N LEU A 161 8.26 3.47 -6.71
CA LEU A 161 7.44 4.68 -6.64
C LEU A 161 8.14 5.79 -5.86
N ALA A 162 8.68 5.49 -4.68
CA ALA A 162 9.38 6.46 -3.84
C ALA A 162 10.56 7.08 -4.58
N VAL A 163 11.38 6.27 -5.26
CA VAL A 163 12.51 6.75 -6.07
C VAL A 163 12.03 7.62 -7.22
N ASP A 164 11.02 7.18 -8.00
CA ASP A 164 10.51 7.96 -9.13
C ASP A 164 9.94 9.31 -8.67
N MET A 165 9.19 9.33 -7.57
CA MET A 165 8.62 10.57 -7.03
C MET A 165 9.70 11.51 -6.48
N SER A 166 10.74 10.99 -5.84
CA SER A 166 11.87 11.80 -5.38
C SER A 166 12.62 12.42 -6.55
N LEU A 167 12.86 11.68 -7.64
CA LEU A 167 13.52 12.19 -8.84
C LEU A 167 12.70 13.26 -9.57
N ARG A 168 11.36 13.22 -9.49
CA ARG A 168 10.49 14.27 -10.04
C ARG A 168 10.46 15.51 -9.16
N LEU A 169 10.50 15.33 -7.83
CA LEU A 169 10.42 16.41 -6.86
C LEU A 169 11.71 17.21 -6.76
N LEU A 170 12.87 16.57 -6.88
CA LEU A 170 14.19 17.18 -6.72
C LEU A 170 14.41 18.41 -7.63
N PRO A 171 14.13 18.40 -8.95
CA PRO A 171 14.30 19.59 -9.80
C PRO A 171 13.38 20.74 -9.38
N ARG A 172 12.19 20.47 -8.85
CA ARG A 172 11.26 21.52 -8.39
C ARG A 172 11.81 22.23 -7.16
N VAL A 173 12.38 21.50 -6.21
CA VAL A 173 13.02 22.06 -5.01
C VAL A 173 14.22 22.92 -5.42
N GLN A 174 15.09 22.39 -6.30
CA GLN A 174 16.27 23.12 -6.79
C GLN A 174 15.91 24.42 -7.52
N GLN A 175 14.84 24.42 -8.32
CA GLN A 175 14.35 25.62 -9.01
C GLN A 175 13.79 26.66 -8.02
N SER A 176 13.11 26.21 -6.97
CA SER A 176 12.60 27.07 -5.91
C SER A 176 13.74 27.75 -5.16
N ASP A 177 14.76 26.99 -4.76
CA ASP A 177 15.94 27.48 -4.05
C ASP A 177 16.75 28.48 -4.92
N ALA A 178 16.88 28.22 -6.22
CA ALA A 178 17.55 29.14 -7.14
C ALA A 178 16.81 30.48 -7.26
N LYS A 179 15.48 30.45 -7.33
CA LYS A 179 14.66 31.68 -7.35
C LYS A 179 14.75 32.46 -6.05
N ALA A 180 14.75 31.79 -4.90
CA ALA A 180 14.87 32.45 -3.60
C ALA A 180 16.21 33.17 -3.40
N LYS A 181 17.29 32.65 -4.01
CA LYS A 181 18.62 33.28 -3.95
C LYS A 181 18.79 34.49 -4.87
N THR A 182 17.88 34.71 -5.81
CA THR A 182 17.92 35.84 -6.76
C THR A 182 16.98 36.98 -6.40
N GLN A 183 16.21 36.84 -5.33
CA GLN A 183 15.40 37.89 -4.69
C GLN A 183 16.12 38.50 -3.50
#